data_b34fe276585164c2336ce4a4bca0fab6
#
_entry.id   b34fe276585164c2336ce4a4bca0fab6
#
_cell.length_a   1.000
_cell.length_b   1.000
_cell.length_c   1.000
_cell.angle_alpha   90.00
_cell.angle_beta   90.00
_cell.angle_gamma   90.00
#
_symmetry.space_group_name_H-M   'P 1'
#
loop_
_entity.id
_entity.type
_entity.pdbx_description
1 polymer ?
#
loop_
_entity_poly.entity_id
_entity_poly.type
_entity_poly.pdbx_seq_one_letter_code
_entity_poly.pdbx_strand_id
1 'polypeptide(L)'
;VQDSPKYQTQCHTCPLLYKGSKHDLSYQVFLKKQKLYKKANITFVACSQWLEELARHSVLALGHSVTNIPNPINTNLFRPLNKTQVRKNLNLPTDKKLLLFSSMKITDPKKGIDYLVEACKLIQQQHPDFCSSLGVVVVGKESQQYADLFPFPIYCLSYVGNEKELVNIYNAVDLFVTPSLQENL
;
A
#
# COMPACT_ATOMS: atom_id res chain seq x y z
N VAL A 1 -11.60 0.52 -9.85
CA VAL A 1 -11.16 -0.09 -11.10
C VAL A 1 -11.14 -1.60 -10.96
N GLN A 2 -10.52 -2.18 -9.94
CA GLN A 2 -10.47 -3.63 -9.72
C GLN A 2 -11.86 -4.26 -9.49
N ASP A 3 -12.78 -3.52 -8.86
CA ASP A 3 -14.11 -4.03 -8.49
C ASP A 3 -15.17 -3.85 -9.59
N SER A 4 -14.82 -3.24 -10.73
CA SER A 4 -15.76 -3.02 -11.81
C SER A 4 -15.05 -2.83 -13.16
N PRO A 5 -15.36 -3.65 -14.19
CA PRO A 5 -14.82 -3.50 -15.53
C PRO A 5 -15.45 -2.35 -16.32
N LYS A 6 -16.40 -1.61 -15.76
CA LYS A 6 -17.17 -0.56 -16.45
C LYS A 6 -16.33 0.62 -16.94
N TYR A 7 -15.11 0.79 -16.44
CA TYR A 7 -14.16 1.79 -16.95
C TYR A 7 -13.77 1.52 -18.42
N GLN A 8 -13.91 0.28 -18.87
CA GLN A 8 -13.62 -0.12 -20.27
C GLN A 8 -14.75 0.26 -21.24
N THR A 9 -15.95 0.50 -20.72
CA THR A 9 -17.12 0.81 -21.53
C THR A 9 -17.78 2.11 -21.08
N GLN A 10 -18.57 2.06 -20.03
CA GLN A 10 -19.30 3.22 -19.51
C GLN A 10 -19.59 3.05 -18.02
N CYS A 11 -19.20 4.02 -17.21
CA CYS A 11 -19.50 4.00 -15.78
C CYS A 11 -20.98 4.28 -15.51
N HIS A 12 -21.63 3.45 -14.71
CA HIS A 12 -22.98 3.59 -14.17
C HIS A 12 -23.21 2.54 -13.09
N THR A 13 -24.23 2.67 -12.27
CA THR A 13 -24.59 1.69 -11.22
C THR A 13 -23.36 1.27 -10.44
N CYS A 14 -22.64 2.28 -9.90
CA CYS A 14 -21.36 2.07 -9.25
C CYS A 14 -21.54 1.33 -7.90
N PRO A 15 -20.86 0.20 -7.67
CA PRO A 15 -20.97 -0.54 -6.41
C PRO A 15 -20.39 0.21 -5.20
N LEU A 16 -19.58 1.24 -5.43
CA LEU A 16 -18.98 2.06 -4.38
C LEU A 16 -19.89 3.22 -3.95
N LEU A 17 -21.01 3.44 -4.62
CA LEU A 17 -21.99 4.47 -4.23
C LEU A 17 -23.11 3.87 -3.40
N TYR A 18 -23.52 4.57 -2.36
CA TYR A 18 -24.63 4.15 -1.47
C TYR A 18 -25.94 3.85 -2.24
N LYS A 19 -26.22 4.61 -3.31
CA LYS A 19 -27.34 4.38 -4.22
C LYS A 19 -26.84 4.38 -5.66
N GLY A 20 -26.38 3.22 -6.13
CA GLY A 20 -26.01 3.04 -7.53
C GLY A 20 -27.26 2.98 -8.42
N SER A 21 -27.27 3.73 -9.53
CA SER A 21 -28.33 3.73 -10.55
C SER A 21 -27.74 3.91 -11.95
N LYS A 22 -28.54 3.72 -12.98
CA LYS A 22 -28.11 3.94 -14.38
C LYS A 22 -27.62 5.37 -14.65
N HIS A 23 -28.07 6.34 -13.88
CA HIS A 23 -27.69 7.77 -14.03
C HIS A 23 -27.10 8.34 -12.73
N ASP A 24 -26.42 7.51 -11.96
CA ASP A 24 -25.76 7.91 -10.74
C ASP A 24 -24.58 8.88 -10.97
N LEU A 25 -23.93 9.30 -9.89
CA LEU A 25 -22.80 10.23 -9.96
C LEU A 25 -21.68 9.70 -10.85
N SER A 26 -21.43 8.37 -10.85
CA SER A 26 -20.37 7.78 -11.68
C SER A 26 -20.65 7.95 -13.18
N TYR A 27 -21.92 7.80 -13.59
CA TYR A 27 -22.35 8.07 -14.96
C TYR A 27 -22.20 9.53 -15.35
N GLN A 28 -22.68 10.44 -14.50
CA GLN A 28 -22.60 11.88 -14.76
C GLN A 28 -21.16 12.37 -14.89
N VAL A 29 -20.28 11.94 -13.99
CA VAL A 29 -18.86 12.27 -14.02
C VAL A 29 -18.19 11.66 -15.25
N PHE A 30 -18.55 10.42 -15.61
CA PHE A 30 -18.05 9.77 -16.82
C PHE A 30 -18.36 10.58 -18.08
N LEU A 31 -19.60 11.02 -18.28
CA LEU A 31 -19.99 11.82 -19.43
C LEU A 31 -19.27 13.17 -19.49
N LYS A 32 -19.10 13.83 -18.34
CA LYS A 32 -18.34 15.08 -18.26
C LYS A 32 -16.88 14.88 -18.67
N LYS A 33 -16.21 13.84 -18.14
CA LYS A 33 -14.84 13.49 -18.50
C LYS A 33 -14.73 13.14 -19.99
N GLN A 34 -15.64 12.32 -20.52
CA GLN A 34 -15.64 11.95 -21.94
C GLN A 34 -15.72 13.18 -22.85
N LYS A 35 -16.60 14.13 -22.53
CA LYS A 35 -16.73 15.38 -23.30
C LYS A 35 -15.47 16.25 -23.23
N LEU A 36 -14.84 16.32 -22.06
CA LEU A 36 -13.62 17.10 -21.86
C LEU A 36 -12.42 16.45 -22.58
N TYR A 37 -12.21 15.15 -22.39
CA TYR A 37 -11.06 14.44 -22.91
C TYR A 37 -11.06 14.39 -24.45
N LYS A 38 -12.24 14.22 -25.08
CA LYS A 38 -12.36 14.29 -26.54
C LYS A 38 -11.85 15.60 -27.17
N LYS A 39 -11.83 16.69 -26.40
CA LYS A 39 -11.41 18.02 -26.87
C LYS A 39 -10.00 18.41 -26.44
N ALA A 40 -9.42 17.66 -25.53
CA ALA A 40 -8.13 17.98 -24.91
C ALA A 40 -7.02 17.09 -25.48
N ASN A 41 -5.84 17.68 -25.66
CA ASN A 41 -4.63 16.92 -25.93
C ASN A 41 -4.04 16.46 -24.60
N ILE A 42 -4.26 15.18 -24.24
CA ILE A 42 -3.87 14.62 -22.95
C ILE A 42 -2.91 13.45 -23.16
N THR A 43 -1.83 13.43 -22.39
CA THR A 43 -1.00 12.24 -22.17
C THR A 43 -1.26 11.74 -20.75
N PHE A 44 -1.68 10.50 -20.62
CA PHE A 44 -1.83 9.83 -19.32
C PHE A 44 -0.51 9.19 -18.92
N VAL A 45 -0.03 9.51 -17.72
CA VAL A 45 1.19 8.93 -17.18
C VAL A 45 0.83 8.09 -15.96
N ALA A 46 1.07 6.80 -16.04
CA ALA A 46 0.88 5.86 -14.94
C ALA A 46 2.17 5.68 -14.14
N CYS A 47 2.08 5.38 -12.84
CA CYS A 47 3.24 5.12 -12.00
C CYS A 47 3.75 3.67 -12.08
N SER A 48 3.06 2.78 -12.82
CA SER A 48 3.46 1.39 -13.05
C SER A 48 2.99 0.89 -14.42
N GLN A 49 3.62 -0.17 -14.91
CA GLN A 49 3.20 -0.85 -16.13
C GLN A 49 1.78 -1.42 -16.02
N TRP A 50 1.45 -2.00 -14.87
CA TRP A 50 0.11 -2.51 -14.60
C TRP A 50 -0.95 -1.41 -14.70
N LEU A 51 -0.70 -0.24 -14.11
CA LEU A 51 -1.64 0.88 -14.17
C LEU A 51 -1.71 1.51 -15.58
N GLU A 52 -0.60 1.52 -16.33
CA GLU A 52 -0.57 1.90 -17.74
C GLU A 52 -1.49 1.00 -18.56
N GLU A 53 -1.38 -0.32 -18.39
CA GLU A 53 -2.22 -1.29 -19.10
C GLU A 53 -3.71 -1.08 -18.77
N LEU A 54 -4.05 -0.91 -17.49
CA LEU A 54 -5.42 -0.57 -17.10
C LEU A 54 -5.91 0.74 -17.74
N ALA A 55 -5.06 1.75 -17.80
CA ALA A 55 -5.41 3.03 -18.43
C ALA A 55 -5.63 2.88 -19.93
N ARG A 56 -4.82 2.09 -20.63
CA ARG A 56 -5.00 1.79 -22.07
C ARG A 56 -6.33 1.12 -22.37
N HIS A 57 -6.84 0.29 -21.48
CA HIS A 57 -8.14 -0.35 -21.62
C HIS A 57 -9.32 0.57 -21.21
N SER A 58 -9.04 1.77 -20.68
CA SER A 58 -10.10 2.72 -20.32
C SER A 58 -10.66 3.41 -21.56
N VAL A 59 -11.98 3.35 -21.72
CA VAL A 59 -12.67 4.08 -22.80
C VAL A 59 -12.46 5.60 -22.77
N LEU A 60 -12.12 6.16 -21.60
CA LEU A 60 -11.80 7.57 -21.46
C LEU A 60 -10.38 7.92 -21.94
N ALA A 61 -9.51 6.93 -22.06
CA ALA A 61 -8.15 7.12 -22.58
C ALA A 61 -8.03 6.80 -24.08
N LEU A 62 -9.10 6.30 -24.71
CA LEU A 62 -9.09 5.99 -26.16
C LEU A 62 -8.73 7.24 -26.98
N GLY A 63 -7.76 7.08 -27.90
CA GLY A 63 -7.25 8.17 -28.73
C GLY A 63 -6.24 9.09 -28.06
N HIS A 64 -5.84 8.80 -26.82
CA HIS A 64 -4.82 9.54 -26.08
C HIS A 64 -3.55 8.69 -25.90
N SER A 65 -2.41 9.36 -25.74
CA SER A 65 -1.16 8.69 -25.38
C SER A 65 -1.23 8.23 -23.92
N VAL A 66 -0.80 6.99 -23.68
CA VAL A 66 -0.66 6.41 -22.33
C VAL A 66 0.73 5.85 -22.19
N THR A 67 1.43 6.20 -21.15
CA THR A 67 2.80 5.74 -20.85
C THR A 67 2.96 5.51 -19.35
N ASN A 68 4.04 4.87 -18.93
CA ASN A 68 4.38 4.80 -17.51
C ASN A 68 5.71 5.51 -17.22
N ILE A 69 5.76 6.14 -16.06
CA ILE A 69 6.97 6.68 -15.46
C ILE A 69 6.91 6.28 -13.99
N PRO A 70 7.77 5.35 -13.54
CA PRO A 70 7.81 4.96 -12.14
C PRO A 70 8.06 6.14 -11.21
N ASN A 71 7.50 6.08 -10.00
CA ASN A 71 7.76 7.09 -8.99
C ASN A 71 9.26 7.15 -8.68
N PRO A 72 9.90 8.33 -8.71
CA PRO A 72 11.31 8.45 -8.40
C PRO A 72 11.57 8.23 -6.91
N ILE A 73 12.75 7.68 -6.59
CA ILE A 73 13.24 7.54 -5.23
C ILE A 73 14.65 8.15 -5.13
N ASN A 74 14.90 8.88 -4.06
CA ASN A 74 16.22 9.43 -3.79
C ASN A 74 17.17 8.36 -3.24
N THR A 75 17.93 7.71 -4.12
CA THR A 75 18.86 6.63 -3.76
C THR A 75 20.07 7.09 -2.93
N ASN A 76 20.39 8.40 -2.89
CA ASN A 76 21.38 8.93 -1.97
C ASN A 76 20.90 8.90 -0.52
N LEU A 77 19.59 9.01 -0.31
CA LEU A 77 18.95 8.94 1.00
C LEU A 77 18.55 7.49 1.34
N PHE A 78 17.83 6.84 0.44
CA PHE A 78 17.36 5.44 0.59
C PHE A 78 18.48 4.49 0.19
N ARG A 79 19.41 4.25 1.11
CA ARG A 79 20.58 3.39 0.94
C ARG A 79 20.78 2.48 2.16
N PRO A 80 21.49 1.38 2.03
CA PRO A 80 21.84 0.53 3.16
C PRO A 80 22.64 1.29 4.23
N LEU A 81 22.25 1.10 5.50
CA LEU A 81 22.89 1.61 6.70
C LEU A 81 23.32 0.45 7.61
N ASN A 82 24.11 0.74 8.64
CA ASN A 82 24.44 -0.25 9.65
C ASN A 82 23.20 -0.64 10.48
N LYS A 83 22.66 -1.82 10.21
CA LYS A 83 21.42 -2.34 10.84
C LYS A 83 21.51 -2.33 12.36
N THR A 84 22.61 -2.80 12.95
CA THR A 84 22.78 -2.89 14.40
C THR A 84 22.74 -1.50 15.05
N GLN A 85 23.41 -0.52 14.45
CA GLN A 85 23.39 0.85 14.97
C GLN A 85 22.00 1.48 14.85
N VAL A 86 21.34 1.26 13.73
CA VAL A 86 19.98 1.79 13.50
C VAL A 86 18.99 1.18 14.50
N ARG A 87 19.06 -0.13 14.76
CA ARG A 87 18.23 -0.80 15.77
C ARG A 87 18.43 -0.23 17.17
N LYS A 88 19.68 0.00 17.58
CA LYS A 88 19.98 0.65 18.87
C LYS A 88 19.34 2.04 18.97
N ASN A 89 19.45 2.84 17.89
CA ASN A 89 18.88 4.20 17.87
C ASN A 89 17.33 4.21 17.94
N LEU A 90 16.69 3.15 17.43
CA LEU A 90 15.25 2.96 17.44
C LEU A 90 14.75 2.14 18.64
N ASN A 91 15.62 1.75 19.57
CA ASN A 91 15.32 0.86 20.70
C ASN A 91 14.68 -0.48 20.26
N LEU A 92 15.13 -1.00 19.11
CA LEU A 92 14.70 -2.29 18.59
C LEU A 92 15.70 -3.40 18.93
N PRO A 93 15.25 -4.66 19.10
CA PRO A 93 16.14 -5.78 19.45
C PRO A 93 17.12 -6.07 18.30
N THR A 94 18.34 -6.44 18.68
CA THR A 94 19.40 -6.77 17.72
C THR A 94 19.51 -8.27 17.43
N ASP A 95 18.89 -9.09 18.25
CA ASP A 95 18.91 -10.55 18.26
C ASP A 95 17.71 -11.20 17.56
N LYS A 96 16.69 -10.40 17.17
CA LYS A 96 15.47 -10.89 16.52
C LYS A 96 15.46 -10.63 15.01
N LYS A 97 14.70 -11.46 14.29
CA LYS A 97 14.26 -11.15 12.93
C LYS A 97 13.02 -10.28 12.99
N LEU A 98 13.07 -9.13 12.36
CA LEU A 98 12.01 -8.12 12.42
C LEU A 98 11.26 -8.04 11.10
N LEU A 99 9.94 -8.25 11.17
CA LEU A 99 8.99 -8.01 10.08
C LEU A 99 8.49 -6.57 10.20
N LEU A 100 8.43 -5.84 9.10
CA LEU A 100 7.87 -4.49 9.04
C LEU A 100 6.51 -4.51 8.34
N PHE A 101 5.50 -3.94 8.97
CA PHE A 101 4.29 -3.47 8.33
C PHE A 101 4.22 -1.94 8.47
N SER A 102 3.96 -1.23 7.38
CA SER A 102 3.88 0.23 7.38
C SER A 102 2.70 0.72 6.56
N SER A 103 1.90 1.61 7.15
CA SER A 103 0.81 2.30 6.47
C SER A 103 0.54 3.65 7.13
N MET A 104 0.02 4.62 6.38
CA MET A 104 -0.39 5.91 6.95
C MET A 104 -1.41 5.73 8.09
N LYS A 105 -2.39 4.86 7.88
CA LYS A 105 -3.40 4.44 8.87
C LYS A 105 -3.44 2.92 8.91
N ILE A 106 -3.05 2.35 10.05
CA ILE A 106 -2.93 0.88 10.21
C ILE A 106 -4.29 0.19 10.12
N THR A 107 -5.32 0.83 10.64
CA THR A 107 -6.71 0.31 10.65
C THR A 107 -7.42 0.39 9.29
N ASP A 108 -6.75 0.84 8.21
CA ASP A 108 -7.33 0.79 6.86
C ASP A 108 -7.40 -0.67 6.38
N PRO A 109 -8.61 -1.24 6.21
CA PRO A 109 -8.75 -2.66 5.85
C PRO A 109 -8.14 -2.99 4.48
N LYS A 110 -7.96 -2.00 3.60
CA LYS A 110 -7.32 -2.19 2.29
C LYS A 110 -5.82 -2.48 2.40
N LYS A 111 -5.20 -2.13 3.52
CA LYS A 111 -3.77 -2.37 3.77
C LYS A 111 -3.47 -3.76 4.31
N GLY A 112 -4.48 -4.47 4.79
CA GLY A 112 -4.43 -5.91 5.05
C GLY A 112 -3.60 -6.32 6.27
N ILE A 113 -3.47 -5.49 7.30
CA ILE A 113 -2.74 -5.87 8.52
C ILE A 113 -3.32 -7.13 9.17
N ASP A 114 -4.63 -7.34 9.06
CA ASP A 114 -5.29 -8.53 9.61
C ASP A 114 -4.77 -9.83 8.98
N TYR A 115 -4.43 -9.80 7.68
CA TYR A 115 -3.79 -10.95 7.02
C TYR A 115 -2.38 -11.21 7.58
N LEU A 116 -1.63 -10.17 7.93
CA LEU A 116 -0.33 -10.34 8.58
C LEU A 116 -0.49 -10.94 9.98
N VAL A 117 -1.48 -10.49 10.75
CA VAL A 117 -1.79 -11.06 12.08
C VAL A 117 -2.11 -12.55 11.95
N GLU A 118 -2.98 -12.93 11.03
CA GLU A 118 -3.34 -14.35 10.81
C GLU A 118 -2.13 -15.18 10.32
N ALA A 119 -1.31 -14.65 9.43
CA ALA A 119 -0.08 -15.31 9.01
C ALA A 119 0.89 -15.53 10.18
N CYS A 120 1.03 -14.55 11.09
CA CYS A 120 1.84 -14.70 12.29
C CYS A 120 1.29 -15.77 13.24
N LYS A 121 -0.03 -15.87 13.41
CA LYS A 121 -0.66 -16.95 14.19
C LYS A 121 -0.42 -18.33 13.58
N LEU A 122 -0.48 -18.45 12.25
CA LEU A 122 -0.15 -19.70 11.56
C LEU A 122 1.32 -20.08 11.76
N ILE A 123 2.24 -19.12 11.71
CA ILE A 123 3.66 -19.38 12.01
C ILE A 123 3.82 -19.89 13.45
N GLN A 124 3.12 -19.31 14.41
CA GLN A 124 3.15 -19.77 15.80
C GLN A 124 2.68 -21.22 15.94
N GLN A 125 1.62 -21.59 15.22
CA GLN A 125 1.07 -22.94 15.26
C GLN A 125 1.96 -23.99 14.57
N GLN A 126 2.52 -23.65 13.41
CA GLN A 126 3.27 -24.57 12.58
C GLN A 126 4.76 -24.64 12.94
N HIS A 127 5.32 -23.53 13.45
CA HIS A 127 6.73 -23.35 13.72
C HIS A 127 6.97 -22.62 15.04
N PRO A 128 6.54 -23.18 16.19
CA PRO A 128 6.62 -22.51 17.50
C PRO A 128 8.05 -22.14 17.89
N ASP A 129 9.05 -22.90 17.44
CA ASP A 129 10.47 -22.64 17.74
C ASP A 129 10.98 -21.32 17.16
N PHE A 130 10.36 -20.82 16.08
CA PHE A 130 10.71 -19.52 15.50
C PHE A 130 10.17 -18.32 16.28
N CYS A 131 9.14 -18.50 17.10
CA CYS A 131 8.43 -17.41 17.75
C CYS A 131 9.33 -16.56 18.66
N SER A 132 10.28 -17.21 19.35
CA SER A 132 11.24 -16.51 20.23
C SER A 132 12.22 -15.60 19.47
N SER A 133 12.48 -15.92 18.20
CA SER A 133 13.43 -15.18 17.34
C SER A 133 12.76 -14.13 16.45
N LEU A 134 11.43 -14.03 16.45
CA LEU A 134 10.67 -13.10 15.62
C LEU A 134 10.17 -11.89 16.40
N GLY A 135 9.95 -10.78 15.68
CA GLY A 135 9.25 -9.60 16.17
C GLY A 135 8.62 -8.85 15.00
N VAL A 136 7.60 -8.05 15.30
CA VAL A 136 6.89 -7.25 14.30
C VAL A 136 7.04 -5.77 14.63
N VAL A 137 7.46 -4.98 13.64
CA VAL A 137 7.50 -3.52 13.71
C VAL A 137 6.31 -2.98 12.94
N VAL A 138 5.45 -2.22 13.58
CA VAL A 138 4.26 -1.62 12.96
C VAL A 138 4.39 -0.11 12.98
N VAL A 139 4.37 0.51 11.80
CA VAL A 139 4.58 1.95 11.62
C VAL A 139 3.34 2.61 11.02
N GLY A 140 2.76 3.55 11.77
CA GLY A 140 1.62 4.33 11.29
C GLY A 140 0.67 4.76 12.39
N LYS A 141 -0.34 5.55 12.01
CA LYS A 141 -1.39 5.97 12.94
C LYS A 141 -2.18 4.75 13.44
N GLU A 142 -2.54 4.80 14.71
CA GLU A 142 -3.36 3.76 15.36
C GLU A 142 -2.66 2.39 15.50
N SER A 143 -1.33 2.31 15.37
CA SER A 143 -0.56 1.06 15.47
C SER A 143 -0.77 0.33 16.82
N GLN A 144 -0.97 1.06 17.91
CA GLN A 144 -1.18 0.50 19.25
C GLN A 144 -2.43 -0.38 19.35
N GLN A 145 -3.43 -0.21 18.49
CA GLN A 145 -4.63 -1.04 18.49
C GLN A 145 -4.34 -2.51 18.12
N TYR A 146 -3.19 -2.76 17.53
CA TYR A 146 -2.76 -4.11 17.13
C TYR A 146 -1.74 -4.73 18.09
N ALA A 147 -1.37 -4.05 19.18
CA ALA A 147 -0.32 -4.49 20.09
C ALA A 147 -0.56 -5.90 20.65
N ASP A 148 -1.79 -6.23 20.99
CA ASP A 148 -2.15 -7.51 21.62
C ASP A 148 -2.63 -8.57 20.62
N LEU A 149 -2.63 -8.27 19.31
CA LEU A 149 -3.16 -9.19 18.31
C LEU A 149 -2.11 -10.14 17.72
N PHE A 150 -0.83 -9.75 17.84
CA PHE A 150 0.27 -10.55 17.31
C PHE A 150 0.78 -11.56 18.34
N PRO A 151 1.15 -12.78 17.91
CA PRO A 151 1.71 -13.80 18.80
C PRO A 151 3.20 -13.58 19.14
N PHE A 152 3.84 -12.58 18.52
CA PHE A 152 5.24 -12.21 18.71
C PHE A 152 5.35 -10.82 19.36
N PRO A 153 6.50 -10.46 19.93
CA PRO A 153 6.75 -9.09 20.39
C PRO A 153 6.50 -8.08 19.25
N ILE A 154 5.71 -7.06 19.52
CA ILE A 154 5.38 -5.98 18.61
C ILE A 154 6.03 -4.68 19.06
N TYR A 155 6.53 -3.92 18.11
CA TYR A 155 7.17 -2.62 18.29
C TYR A 155 6.35 -1.59 17.48
N CYS A 156 5.45 -0.91 18.18
CA CYS A 156 4.57 0.08 17.56
C CYS A 156 5.29 1.43 17.48
N LEU A 157 5.49 1.90 16.25
CA LEU A 157 6.01 3.23 15.98
C LEU A 157 4.87 4.10 15.44
N SER A 158 4.85 5.36 15.85
CA SER A 158 3.88 6.33 15.33
C SER A 158 4.06 6.57 13.84
N TYR A 159 3.13 7.30 13.25
CA TYR A 159 3.28 7.75 11.87
C TYR A 159 4.57 8.57 11.69
N VAL A 160 5.34 8.19 10.70
CA VAL A 160 6.61 8.82 10.34
C VAL A 160 6.41 9.63 9.06
N GLY A 161 6.52 10.95 9.16
CA GLY A 161 6.46 11.87 8.03
C GLY A 161 7.83 12.34 7.52
N ASN A 162 8.91 11.88 8.15
CA ASN A 162 10.29 12.25 7.82
C ASN A 162 10.97 11.10 7.08
N GLU A 163 11.47 11.38 5.88
CA GLU A 163 12.14 10.38 5.04
C GLU A 163 13.37 9.75 5.72
N LYS A 164 14.15 10.52 6.49
CA LYS A 164 15.34 9.98 7.20
C LYS A 164 14.95 8.96 8.27
N GLU A 165 13.87 9.20 8.98
CA GLU A 165 13.34 8.23 9.93
C GLU A 165 12.82 6.97 9.24
N LEU A 166 12.14 7.14 8.09
CA LEU A 166 11.67 6.02 7.30
C LEU A 166 12.83 5.16 6.77
N VAL A 167 13.91 5.79 6.31
CA VAL A 167 15.15 5.09 5.91
C VAL A 167 15.72 4.27 7.07
N ASN A 168 15.76 4.83 8.27
CA ASN A 168 16.22 4.11 9.46
C ASN A 168 15.33 2.88 9.73
N ILE A 169 14.00 3.02 9.65
CA ILE A 169 13.07 1.92 9.87
C ILE A 169 13.29 0.80 8.84
N TYR A 170 13.40 1.12 7.55
CA TYR A 170 13.68 0.12 6.51
C TYR A 170 15.02 -0.58 6.74
N ASN A 171 16.04 0.12 7.23
CA ASN A 171 17.34 -0.47 7.54
C ASN A 171 17.35 -1.29 8.84
N ALA A 172 16.38 -1.07 9.74
CA ALA A 172 16.30 -1.80 11.01
C ALA A 172 15.70 -3.21 10.86
N VAL A 173 14.91 -3.45 9.81
CA VAL A 173 14.10 -4.67 9.66
C VAL A 173 14.78 -5.68 8.72
N ASP A 174 14.27 -6.92 8.73
CA ASP A 174 14.76 -7.98 7.86
C ASP A 174 13.83 -8.23 6.69
N LEU A 175 12.53 -7.97 6.84
CA LEU A 175 11.52 -8.16 5.82
C LEU A 175 10.44 -7.08 5.92
N PHE A 176 10.10 -6.46 4.80
CA PHE A 176 8.92 -5.61 4.65
C PHE A 176 7.77 -6.44 4.09
N VAL A 177 6.61 -6.40 4.75
CA VAL A 177 5.40 -7.15 4.38
C VAL A 177 4.31 -6.17 4.02
N THR A 178 3.78 -6.30 2.80
CA THR A 178 2.68 -5.49 2.30
C THR A 178 1.55 -6.39 1.78
N PRO A 179 0.61 -6.82 2.64
CA PRO A 179 -0.52 -7.67 2.26
C PRO A 179 -1.71 -6.85 1.73
N SER A 180 -1.44 -5.70 1.15
CA SER A 180 -2.48 -4.78 0.67
C SER A 180 -3.37 -5.43 -0.39
N LEU A 181 -4.68 -5.20 -0.27
CA LEU A 181 -5.68 -5.65 -1.25
C LEU A 181 -5.67 -4.80 -2.52
N GLN A 182 -5.21 -3.56 -2.40
CA GLN A 182 -5.14 -2.60 -3.53
C GLN A 182 -3.90 -1.73 -3.39
N GLU A 183 -3.08 -1.72 -4.43
CA GLU A 183 -1.96 -0.80 -4.61
C GLU A 183 -1.92 -0.29 -6.05
N ASN A 184 -1.11 0.74 -6.32
CA ASN A 184 -0.96 1.34 -7.64
C ASN A 184 0.36 0.93 -8.32
N LEU A 185 1.17 0.14 -7.63
CA LEU A 185 2.50 -0.28 -8.07
C LEU A 185 2.53 -1.78 -8.33
#